data_4da8d013c5c00536d0c51cf174a94b2f
#
_entry.id   4da8d013c5c00536d0c51cf174a94b2f
#
_cell.length_a   1.000
_cell.length_b   1.000
_cell.length_c   1.000
_cell.angle_alpha   90.00
_cell.angle_beta   90.00
_cell.angle_gamma   90.00
#
_symmetry.space_group_name_H-M   'P 1'
#
loop_
_entity.id
_entity.type
_entity.pdbx_description
1 polymer ?
#
loop_
_entity_poly.entity_id
_entity_poly.type
_entity_poly.pdbx_seq_one_letter_code
_entity_poly.pdbx_strand_id
1 'polypeptide(L)' 'MNNYECFYKGKRITVQADRTIDAQEKAAVIFKARKRWEVNVVLADKPIDPASIG' A
#
# COMPACT_ATOMS: atom_id res chain seq x y z
N MET A 1 3.64 12.84 1.45
CA MET A 1 3.26 11.54 0.91
C MET A 1 3.25 10.50 1.99
N ASN A 2 2.32 9.59 1.86
CA ASN A 2 2.22 8.49 2.82
C ASN A 2 2.68 7.21 2.18
N ASN A 3 3.10 6.27 3.01
CA ASN A 3 3.47 4.96 2.53
C ASN A 3 2.30 4.03 2.73
N TYR A 4 2.00 3.25 1.71
CA TYR A 4 0.91 2.28 1.79
C TYR A 4 1.43 0.92 1.41
N GLU A 5 0.95 -0.09 2.12
CA GLU A 5 1.23 -1.47 1.76
C GLU A 5 0.05 -2.01 0.99
N CYS A 6 0.34 -2.59 -0.14
CA CYS A 6 -0.69 -3.08 -1.02
C CYS A 6 -0.52 -4.58 -1.21
N PHE A 7 -1.63 -5.30 -1.15
CA PHE A 7 -1.62 -6.75 -1.23
C PHE A 7 -2.51 -7.20 -2.37
N TYR A 8 -2.05 -8.19 -3.10
CA TYR A 8 -2.83 -8.72 -4.20
C TYR A 8 -2.37 -10.14 -4.49
N LYS A 9 -3.28 -11.09 -4.35
CA LYS A 9 -3.01 -12.49 -4.67
C LYS A 9 -1.71 -12.99 -4.05
N GLY A 10 -1.57 -12.74 -2.77
CA GLY A 10 -0.40 -13.21 -2.05
C GLY A 10 0.85 -12.41 -2.24
N LYS A 11 0.78 -11.31 -2.98
CA LYS A 11 1.92 -10.44 -3.19
C LYS A 11 1.76 -9.18 -2.37
N ARG A 12 2.86 -8.55 -2.05
CA ARG A 12 2.84 -7.33 -1.25
C ARG A 12 3.86 -6.37 -1.81
N ILE A 13 3.45 -5.12 -1.95
CA ILE A 13 4.37 -4.05 -2.34
C ILE A 13 4.07 -2.83 -1.50
N THR A 14 5.00 -1.92 -1.48
CA THR A 14 4.83 -0.64 -0.80
C THR A 14 4.83 0.44 -1.85
N VAL A 15 3.85 1.34 -1.78
CA VAL A 15 3.78 2.47 -2.71
C VAL A 15 3.61 3.74 -1.90
N GLN A 16 4.01 4.86 -2.48
CA GLN A 16 3.85 6.15 -1.86
C GLN A 16 2.77 6.91 -2.60
N ALA A 17 1.86 7.49 -1.85
CA ALA A 17 0.78 8.25 -2.43
C ALA A 17 0.21 9.19 -1.38
N ASP A 18 -0.55 10.16 -1.82
CA ASP A 18 -1.16 11.11 -0.89
C ASP A 18 -2.46 10.56 -0.32
N ARG A 19 -3.10 9.68 -1.05
CA ARG A 19 -4.38 9.15 -0.62
C ARG A 19 -4.43 7.66 -0.88
N THR A 20 -5.31 6.99 -0.15
CA THR A 20 -5.47 5.55 -0.30
C THR A 20 -5.82 5.16 -1.72
N ILE A 21 -6.73 5.93 -2.34
CA ILE A 21 -7.16 5.59 -3.68
C ILE A 21 -6.02 5.71 -4.68
N ASP A 22 -5.14 6.68 -4.47
CA ASP A 22 -4.00 6.83 -5.35
C ASP A 22 -3.06 5.65 -5.20
N ALA A 23 -2.85 5.21 -3.98
CA ALA A 23 -1.99 4.06 -3.73
C ALA A 23 -2.60 2.82 -4.37
N GLN A 24 -3.91 2.68 -4.26
CA GLN A 24 -4.59 1.54 -4.83
C GLN A 24 -4.43 1.50 -6.34
N GLU A 25 -4.57 2.64 -6.98
CA GLU A 25 -4.42 2.69 -8.42
C GLU A 25 -2.99 2.37 -8.84
N LYS A 26 -2.03 2.91 -8.12
CA LYS A 26 -0.64 2.62 -8.44
C LYS A 26 -0.34 1.15 -8.29
N ALA A 27 -0.81 0.56 -7.21
CA ALA A 27 -0.57 -0.85 -6.97
C ALA A 27 -1.27 -1.71 -8.01
N ALA A 28 -2.46 -1.32 -8.42
CA ALA A 28 -3.17 -2.09 -9.42
C ALA A 28 -2.39 -2.15 -10.73
N VAL A 29 -1.76 -1.05 -11.08
CA VAL A 29 -0.95 -1.03 -12.28
C VAL A 29 0.26 -1.94 -12.13
N ILE A 30 0.91 -1.86 -10.98
CA ILE A 30 2.09 -2.67 -10.74
C ILE A 30 1.75 -4.15 -10.72
N PHE A 31 0.66 -4.50 -10.06
CA PHE A 31 0.22 -5.89 -10.00
C PHE A 31 -0.46 -6.34 -11.29
N LYS A 32 -0.78 -5.39 -12.17
CA LYS A 32 -1.54 -5.68 -13.37
C LYS A 32 -2.91 -6.25 -13.01
N ALA A 33 -3.47 -5.74 -11.94
CA ALA A 33 -4.80 -6.15 -11.53
C ALA A 33 -5.81 -5.53 -12.47
N ARG A 34 -6.80 -6.28 -12.84
CA ARG A 34 -7.83 -5.76 -13.72
C ARG A 34 -8.65 -4.68 -13.07
N LYS A 35 -8.91 -4.88 -11.79
CA LYS A 35 -9.75 -3.93 -11.06
C LYS A 35 -9.00 -3.51 -9.83
N ARG A 36 -8.93 -2.20 -9.65
CA ARG A 36 -8.16 -1.68 -8.54
C ARG A 36 -8.70 -2.13 -7.18
N TRP A 37 -10.00 -2.39 -7.09
CA TRP A 37 -10.54 -2.78 -5.80
C TRP A 37 -10.15 -4.20 -5.40
N GLU A 38 -9.53 -4.92 -6.30
CA GLU A 38 -9.01 -6.22 -5.92
C GLU A 38 -7.73 -6.10 -5.11
N VAL A 39 -7.16 -4.91 -5.07
CA VAL A 39 -5.94 -4.67 -4.32
C VAL A 39 -6.31 -4.16 -2.95
N ASN A 40 -5.76 -4.79 -1.92
CA ASN A 40 -5.96 -4.33 -0.55
C ASN A 40 -4.87 -3.35 -0.20
N VAL A 41 -5.26 -2.22 0.38
CA VAL A 41 -4.32 -1.17 0.71
C VAL A 41 -4.41 -0.86 2.19
N VAL A 42 -3.26 -0.79 2.83
CA VAL A 42 -3.18 -0.48 4.25
C VAL A 42 -2.20 0.66 4.42
N LEU A 43 -2.57 1.64 5.21
CA LEU A 43 -1.67 2.75 5.48
C LEU A 43 -0.53 2.26 6.34
N ALA A 44 0.66 2.37 5.81
CA ALA A 44 1.84 1.92 6.49
C ALA A 44 2.74 3.06 6.91
N ASP A 45 2.25 4.26 6.80
CA ASP A 45 3.05 5.44 7.11
C ASP A 45 3.06 5.68 8.61
N LYS A 46 3.36 4.66 9.36
CA LYS A 46 3.39 4.79 10.76
C LYS A 46 4.83 4.79 11.15
N PRO A 47 5.26 5.78 11.83
CA PRO A 47 6.64 5.80 12.22
C PRO A 47 6.87 4.58 13.03
N ILE A 48 7.69 3.79 12.55
CA ILE A 48 8.09 2.69 13.26
C ILE A 48 8.92 3.20 14.31
N ASP A 49 8.44 3.17 15.41
CA ASP A 49 9.18 3.68 16.48
C ASP A 49 9.90 2.55 17.13
N PRO A 50 11.13 2.46 16.91
CA PRO A 50 11.92 1.41 17.53
C PRO A 50 11.82 1.49 19.01
N ALA A 51 11.66 2.68 19.48
CA ALA A 51 11.54 2.81 20.90
C ALA A 51 10.21 2.26 21.34
N SER A 52 9.21 2.47 20.57
CA SER A 52 7.94 1.94 20.93
C SER A 52 7.96 0.45 20.79
N ILE A 53 8.80 0.00 19.98
CA ILE A 53 8.96 -1.37 19.86
C ILE A 53 9.69 -1.89 21.02
N GLY A 54 10.64 -1.15 21.35
CA GLY A 54 11.44 -1.53 22.48
C GLY A 54 10.67 -1.21 23.63
#